data_0fc21cecd2c833162d40682a451fe42f
#
_entry.id   0fc21cecd2c833162d40682a451fe42f
#
_cell.length_a   1.000
_cell.length_b   1.000
_cell.length_c   1.000
_cell.angle_alpha   90.00
_cell.angle_beta   90.00
_cell.angle_gamma   90.00
#
_symmetry.space_group_name_H-M   'P 1'
#
loop_
_entity.id
_entity.type
_entity.pdbx_description
1 polymer ?
#
loop_
_entity_poly.entity_id
_entity_poly.type
_entity_poly.pdbx_seq_one_letter_code
_entity_poly.pdbx_strand_id
1 'polypeptide(L)'
;MAHPGLPIARSGKTRLAVWVGLLGFFLSFACLAIPMYVIRPFRPQDPWQLDAALTVRGLAPWISAVCAIAALAAVARAWRDRMRHWLRCALATLSLLTVVGSVLTHVNVFEMMFHPYPQPEFESAAAAKVDSDDKVLSVTLHGESRAYPIRTMGYHHIVNDTVGDTPIAVTYCTLCHTGLVWSRMVDGQTLHFRLAGINNGNALMRDEETSSIWQQSTGIAIFGPFRGRQLQLVHCDELSFALWRKEEPRGLVLKPDAQYASEYDDKDWEKHIEKTRTVVDTSKSGIAPHELMLGVTAAGESKAFPVKSILTAKLIQDRIANIPLLLVVGPDHASMRAFKAGPMTFVSTADSALPDTGAITRDAETGSNWNFQGCAIDGRMAGRCLEPVDSFKDYWFDWMNHHPGTLVFRS
;
A
#
# COMPACT_ATOMS: atom_id res chain seq x y z
N MET A 1 -59.68 -5.03 55.90
CA MET A 1 -58.96 -5.93 54.94
C MET A 1 -58.33 -5.07 53.84
N ALA A 2 -57.04 -4.90 53.88
CA ALA A 2 -56.32 -4.08 52.91
C ALA A 2 -55.80 -4.99 51.80
N HIS A 3 -56.19 -4.73 50.54
CA HIS A 3 -55.64 -5.39 49.36
C HIS A 3 -54.18 -4.98 49.15
N PRO A 4 -53.23 -5.89 48.98
CA PRO A 4 -51.86 -5.53 48.60
C PRO A 4 -51.88 -5.16 47.13
N GLY A 5 -51.63 -3.85 46.85
CA GLY A 5 -51.47 -3.34 45.47
C GLY A 5 -50.34 -4.01 44.76
N LEU A 6 -50.64 -4.54 43.59
CA LEU A 6 -49.72 -5.22 42.67
C LEU A 6 -48.55 -4.34 42.23
N PRO A 7 -47.29 -4.84 42.20
CA PRO A 7 -46.13 -4.05 41.79
C PRO A 7 -45.94 -4.08 40.28
N ILE A 8 -46.88 -3.55 39.48
CA ILE A 8 -46.81 -3.58 38.00
C ILE A 8 -45.80 -2.58 37.47
N ALA A 9 -45.51 -1.48 38.17
CA ALA A 9 -44.61 -0.44 37.72
C ALA A 9 -43.11 -0.79 37.78
N ARG A 10 -42.68 -1.77 38.58
CA ARG A 10 -41.29 -2.22 38.69
C ARG A 10 -40.82 -3.10 37.51
N SER A 11 -41.73 -3.85 36.89
CA SER A 11 -41.43 -4.79 35.79
C SER A 11 -40.99 -4.08 34.50
N GLY A 12 -41.62 -2.96 34.11
CA GLY A 12 -41.29 -2.22 32.90
C GLY A 12 -39.90 -1.54 32.92
N LYS A 13 -39.56 -0.90 34.06
CA LYS A 13 -38.27 -0.23 34.22
C LYS A 13 -37.08 -1.21 34.25
N THR A 14 -37.25 -2.37 34.84
CA THR A 14 -36.25 -3.45 34.83
C THR A 14 -36.02 -3.98 33.42
N ARG A 15 -37.09 -4.22 32.67
CA ARG A 15 -36.97 -4.64 31.27
C ARG A 15 -36.24 -3.63 30.41
N LEU A 16 -36.56 -2.34 30.55
CA LEU A 16 -35.90 -1.25 29.82
C LEU A 16 -34.38 -1.25 30.06
N ALA A 17 -33.94 -1.31 31.31
CA ALA A 17 -32.50 -1.31 31.64
C ALA A 17 -31.78 -2.53 31.03
N VAL A 18 -32.41 -3.71 31.03
CA VAL A 18 -31.85 -4.92 30.40
C VAL A 18 -31.75 -4.75 28.89
N TRP A 19 -32.81 -4.25 28.23
CA TRP A 19 -32.78 -4.00 26.79
C TRP A 19 -31.74 -2.98 26.37
N VAL A 20 -31.59 -1.87 27.14
CA VAL A 20 -30.55 -0.85 26.89
C VAL A 20 -29.15 -1.46 26.99
N GLY A 21 -28.89 -2.27 28.02
CA GLY A 21 -27.62 -2.94 28.20
C GLY A 21 -27.30 -3.91 27.04
N LEU A 22 -28.28 -4.75 26.66
CA LEU A 22 -28.11 -5.69 25.55
C LEU A 22 -27.93 -4.98 24.21
N LEU A 23 -28.80 -4.01 23.88
CA LEU A 23 -28.71 -3.28 22.63
C LEU A 23 -27.39 -2.50 22.54
N GLY A 24 -26.97 -1.83 23.62
CA GLY A 24 -25.70 -1.14 23.68
C GLY A 24 -24.50 -2.06 23.42
N PHE A 25 -24.51 -3.26 24.05
CA PHE A 25 -23.48 -4.26 23.83
C PHE A 25 -23.43 -4.74 22.36
N PHE A 26 -24.57 -5.21 21.82
CA PHE A 26 -24.61 -5.72 20.46
C PHE A 26 -24.27 -4.67 19.41
N LEU A 27 -24.70 -3.41 19.60
CA LEU A 27 -24.40 -2.33 18.68
C LEU A 27 -22.92 -1.95 18.75
N SER A 28 -22.33 -1.84 19.95
CA SER A 28 -20.90 -1.61 20.12
C SER A 28 -20.07 -2.76 19.53
N PHE A 29 -20.48 -3.99 19.76
CA PHE A 29 -19.83 -5.17 19.17
C PHE A 29 -19.91 -5.16 17.63
N ALA A 30 -21.07 -4.81 17.06
CA ALA A 30 -21.24 -4.72 15.60
C ALA A 30 -20.33 -3.63 15.01
N CYS A 31 -20.17 -2.48 15.68
CA CYS A 31 -19.27 -1.41 15.28
C CYS A 31 -17.79 -1.87 15.20
N LEU A 32 -17.39 -2.84 16.02
CA LEU A 32 -16.05 -3.42 16.00
C LEU A 32 -15.96 -4.57 14.99
N ALA A 33 -16.94 -5.50 15.02
CA ALA A 33 -16.89 -6.74 14.27
C ALA A 33 -17.05 -6.53 12.76
N ILE A 34 -17.92 -5.62 12.31
CA ILE A 34 -18.20 -5.41 10.88
C ILE A 34 -16.95 -4.94 10.13
N PRO A 35 -16.25 -3.86 10.54
CA PRO A 35 -15.02 -3.45 9.86
C PRO A 35 -13.94 -4.53 9.90
N MET A 36 -13.73 -5.18 11.04
CA MET A 36 -12.75 -6.27 11.17
C MET A 36 -13.07 -7.46 10.28
N TYR A 37 -14.33 -7.78 10.08
CA TYR A 37 -14.75 -8.89 9.22
C TYR A 37 -14.58 -8.57 7.74
N VAL A 38 -14.85 -7.33 7.32
CA VAL A 38 -14.77 -6.90 5.91
C VAL A 38 -13.34 -6.56 5.53
N ILE A 39 -12.67 -5.69 6.32
CA ILE A 39 -11.32 -5.18 6.03
C ILE A 39 -10.29 -6.16 6.61
N ARG A 40 -10.14 -7.32 5.98
CA ARG A 40 -9.15 -8.33 6.38
C ARG A 40 -8.48 -8.95 5.16
N PRO A 41 -7.23 -9.41 5.27
CA PRO A 41 -6.55 -10.10 4.19
C PRO A 41 -7.30 -11.40 3.80
N PHE A 42 -7.07 -11.85 2.57
CA PHE A 42 -7.60 -13.13 2.04
C PHE A 42 -9.12 -13.25 1.98
N ARG A 43 -9.83 -12.12 1.94
CA ARG A 43 -11.26 -12.06 1.67
C ARG A 43 -11.53 -11.08 0.52
N PRO A 44 -12.30 -11.50 -0.51
CA PRO A 44 -12.76 -10.59 -1.56
C PRO A 44 -13.72 -9.54 -0.97
N GLN A 45 -13.61 -8.32 -1.44
CA GLN A 45 -14.38 -7.17 -0.96
C GLN A 45 -15.01 -6.48 -2.16
N ASP A 46 -16.34 -6.48 -2.19
CA ASP A 46 -17.07 -5.64 -3.14
C ASP A 46 -16.99 -4.17 -2.70
N PRO A 47 -17.02 -3.21 -3.64
CA PRO A 47 -16.94 -1.77 -3.31
C PRO A 47 -17.97 -1.32 -2.28
N TRP A 48 -19.22 -1.82 -2.35
CA TRP A 48 -20.27 -1.47 -1.39
C TRP A 48 -20.02 -2.02 0.02
N GLN A 49 -19.43 -3.22 0.13
CA GLN A 49 -19.07 -3.82 1.43
C GLN A 49 -17.96 -3.00 2.11
N LEU A 50 -16.96 -2.61 1.33
CA LEU A 50 -15.87 -1.77 1.82
C LEU A 50 -16.38 -0.39 2.25
N ASP A 51 -17.22 0.25 1.45
CA ASP A 51 -17.85 1.54 1.75
C ASP A 51 -18.68 1.48 3.04
N ALA A 52 -19.50 0.43 3.21
CA ALA A 52 -20.27 0.20 4.42
C ALA A 52 -19.37 -0.01 5.65
N ALA A 53 -18.32 -0.83 5.52
CA ALA A 53 -17.38 -1.10 6.60
C ALA A 53 -16.60 0.16 7.02
N LEU A 54 -16.15 0.97 6.06
CA LEU A 54 -15.46 2.23 6.33
C LEU A 54 -16.40 3.26 6.98
N THR A 55 -17.67 3.32 6.55
CA THR A 55 -18.69 4.15 7.18
C THR A 55 -18.92 3.74 8.63
N VAL A 56 -19.12 2.43 8.88
CA VAL A 56 -19.26 1.91 10.25
C VAL A 56 -18.02 2.24 11.08
N ARG A 57 -16.81 2.03 10.53
CA ARG A 57 -15.54 2.34 11.22
C ARG A 57 -15.43 3.82 11.60
N GLY A 58 -15.82 4.72 10.69
CA GLY A 58 -15.81 6.18 10.97
C GLY A 58 -16.79 6.60 12.05
N LEU A 59 -17.95 5.94 12.14
CA LEU A 59 -18.98 6.23 13.14
C LEU A 59 -18.80 5.44 14.46
N ALA A 60 -18.04 4.34 14.43
CA ALA A 60 -17.88 3.43 15.54
C ALA A 60 -17.46 4.09 16.87
N PRO A 61 -16.49 5.03 16.92
CA PRO A 61 -16.12 5.70 18.16
C PRO A 61 -17.29 6.44 18.83
N TRP A 62 -18.08 7.14 18.03
CA TRP A 62 -19.22 7.91 18.53
C TRP A 62 -20.37 7.03 18.97
N ILE A 63 -20.75 6.05 18.12
CA ILE A 63 -21.85 5.12 18.43
C ILE A 63 -21.51 4.30 19.68
N SER A 64 -20.29 3.74 19.75
CA SER A 64 -19.87 2.91 20.89
C SER A 64 -19.75 3.71 22.18
N ALA A 65 -19.32 4.99 22.13
CA ALA A 65 -19.28 5.87 23.29
C ALA A 65 -20.69 6.13 23.84
N VAL A 66 -21.67 6.43 22.97
CA VAL A 66 -23.07 6.58 23.37
C VAL A 66 -23.60 5.30 23.99
N CYS A 67 -23.29 4.12 23.38
CA CYS A 67 -23.67 2.82 23.91
C CYS A 67 -23.05 2.56 25.30
N ALA A 68 -21.78 2.92 25.51
CA ALA A 68 -21.08 2.80 26.79
C ALA A 68 -21.75 3.65 27.88
N ILE A 69 -22.06 4.91 27.58
CA ILE A 69 -22.76 5.81 28.50
C ILE A 69 -24.15 5.24 28.87
N ALA A 70 -24.92 4.78 27.87
CA ALA A 70 -26.23 4.19 28.08
C ALA A 70 -26.16 2.91 28.93
N ALA A 71 -25.16 2.05 28.68
CA ALA A 71 -24.92 0.82 29.45
C ALA A 71 -24.55 1.13 30.92
N LEU A 72 -23.70 2.12 31.17
CA LEU A 72 -23.36 2.56 32.50
C LEU A 72 -24.58 3.14 33.23
N ALA A 73 -25.44 3.93 32.55
CA ALA A 73 -26.70 4.42 33.09
C ALA A 73 -27.66 3.28 33.44
N ALA A 74 -27.70 2.20 32.60
CA ALA A 74 -28.51 1.01 32.90
C ALA A 74 -28.00 0.27 34.16
N VAL A 75 -26.68 0.20 34.36
CA VAL A 75 -26.08 -0.34 35.60
C VAL A 75 -26.46 0.50 36.79
N ALA A 76 -26.26 1.82 36.76
CA ALA A 76 -26.61 2.74 37.84
C ALA A 76 -28.10 2.61 38.20
N ARG A 77 -28.96 2.50 37.19
CA ARG A 77 -30.37 2.27 37.35
C ARG A 77 -30.68 0.95 38.05
N ALA A 78 -30.00 -0.14 37.65
CA ALA A 78 -30.18 -1.46 38.24
C ALA A 78 -29.83 -1.49 39.74
N TRP A 79 -28.79 -0.75 40.13
CA TRP A 79 -28.42 -0.59 41.56
C TRP A 79 -29.43 0.23 42.32
N ARG A 80 -29.84 1.38 41.78
CA ARG A 80 -30.83 2.27 42.40
C ARG A 80 -32.19 1.58 42.61
N ASP A 81 -32.65 0.82 41.64
CA ASP A 81 -33.93 0.10 41.68
C ASP A 81 -33.83 -1.26 42.43
N ARG A 82 -32.68 -1.56 43.03
CA ARG A 82 -32.39 -2.80 43.76
C ARG A 82 -32.85 -4.05 43.03
N MET A 83 -32.50 -4.15 41.75
CA MET A 83 -32.78 -5.34 40.94
C MET A 83 -32.11 -6.59 41.53
N ARG A 84 -32.53 -7.79 41.07
CA ARG A 84 -31.93 -9.08 41.48
C ARG A 84 -30.43 -9.05 41.29
N HIS A 85 -29.67 -9.62 42.23
CA HIS A 85 -28.21 -9.53 42.24
C HIS A 85 -27.60 -10.03 40.91
N TRP A 86 -28.06 -11.15 40.38
CA TRP A 86 -27.53 -11.68 39.11
C TRP A 86 -27.80 -10.75 37.93
N LEU A 87 -28.93 -10.01 37.88
CA LEU A 87 -29.17 -9.01 36.83
C LEU A 87 -28.20 -7.82 36.93
N ARG A 88 -27.87 -7.38 38.15
CA ARG A 88 -26.90 -6.31 38.37
C ARG A 88 -25.52 -6.74 37.91
N CYS A 89 -25.10 -7.98 38.23
CA CYS A 89 -23.83 -8.53 37.78
C CYS A 89 -23.81 -8.67 36.23
N ALA A 90 -24.87 -9.20 35.64
CA ALA A 90 -24.95 -9.34 34.17
C ALA A 90 -24.85 -7.98 33.46
N LEU A 91 -25.61 -6.98 33.93
CA LEU A 91 -25.55 -5.63 33.37
C LEU A 91 -24.18 -4.98 33.56
N ALA A 92 -23.54 -5.19 34.71
CA ALA A 92 -22.18 -4.68 34.96
C ALA A 92 -21.16 -5.32 34.00
N THR A 93 -21.25 -6.63 33.79
CA THR A 93 -20.40 -7.34 32.81
C THR A 93 -20.62 -6.84 31.38
N LEU A 94 -21.90 -6.72 30.94
CA LEU A 94 -22.22 -6.17 29.62
C LEU A 94 -21.71 -4.74 29.45
N SER A 95 -21.87 -3.89 30.46
CA SER A 95 -21.34 -2.53 30.44
C SER A 95 -19.83 -2.51 30.33
N LEU A 96 -19.14 -3.34 31.10
CA LEU A 96 -17.67 -3.44 31.01
C LEU A 96 -17.24 -3.84 29.59
N LEU A 97 -17.87 -4.86 29.03
CA LEU A 97 -17.58 -5.30 27.64
C LEU A 97 -17.90 -4.20 26.62
N THR A 98 -18.98 -3.44 26.82
CA THR A 98 -19.33 -2.30 25.94
C THR A 98 -18.29 -1.19 26.02
N VAL A 99 -17.81 -0.86 27.22
CA VAL A 99 -16.74 0.15 27.43
C VAL A 99 -15.44 -0.31 26.80
N VAL A 100 -15.04 -1.57 27.03
CA VAL A 100 -13.85 -2.15 26.38
C VAL A 100 -13.99 -2.12 24.86
N GLY A 101 -15.15 -2.54 24.32
CA GLY A 101 -15.45 -2.46 22.90
C GLY A 101 -15.33 -1.03 22.35
N SER A 102 -15.83 -0.03 23.11
CA SER A 102 -15.71 1.38 22.73
C SER A 102 -14.24 1.85 22.67
N VAL A 103 -13.42 1.47 23.62
CA VAL A 103 -11.98 1.77 23.58
C VAL A 103 -11.30 1.10 22.37
N LEU A 104 -11.64 -0.14 22.07
CA LEU A 104 -11.07 -0.88 20.94
C LEU A 104 -11.45 -0.28 19.58
N THR A 105 -12.56 0.46 19.44
CA THR A 105 -12.89 1.15 18.18
C THR A 105 -11.90 2.28 17.82
N HIS A 106 -11.10 2.76 18.77
CA HIS A 106 -10.05 3.75 18.53
C HIS A 106 -8.71 3.12 18.11
N VAL A 107 -8.59 1.80 18.20
CA VAL A 107 -7.34 1.08 17.89
C VAL A 107 -7.25 0.78 16.41
N ASN A 108 -6.17 1.21 15.77
CA ASN A 108 -5.82 0.77 14.42
C ASN A 108 -4.94 -0.50 14.50
N VAL A 109 -5.55 -1.66 14.28
CA VAL A 109 -4.87 -2.96 14.35
C VAL A 109 -3.70 -3.04 13.36
N PHE A 110 -3.83 -2.42 12.18
CA PHE A 110 -2.76 -2.42 11.17
C PHE A 110 -1.53 -1.64 11.63
N GLU A 111 -1.71 -0.50 12.30
CA GLU A 111 -0.58 0.23 12.89
C GLU A 111 0.07 -0.49 14.07
N MET A 112 -0.69 -1.35 14.77
CA MET A 112 -0.12 -2.21 15.82
C MET A 112 0.68 -3.38 15.27
N MET A 113 0.30 -3.88 14.11
CA MET A 113 1.01 -4.99 13.43
C MET A 113 2.22 -4.50 12.65
N PHE A 114 2.08 -3.37 11.97
CA PHE A 114 3.05 -2.78 11.06
C PHE A 114 3.35 -1.36 11.54
N HIS A 115 4.26 -1.24 12.49
CA HIS A 115 4.53 0.04 13.14
C HIS A 115 4.94 1.10 12.13
N PRO A 116 4.25 2.25 12.08
CA PRO A 116 4.60 3.31 11.15
C PRO A 116 6.00 3.83 11.45
N TYR A 117 6.73 4.25 10.41
CA TYR A 117 8.04 4.86 10.55
C TYR A 117 7.83 6.34 10.96
N PRO A 118 8.01 6.71 12.25
CA PRO A 118 7.55 8.01 12.73
C PRO A 118 8.39 9.17 12.23
N GLN A 119 9.71 8.97 12.13
CA GLN A 119 10.68 9.93 11.63
C GLN A 119 11.77 9.16 10.88
N PRO A 120 11.76 9.15 9.55
CA PRO A 120 12.74 8.42 8.77
C PRO A 120 14.14 9.00 8.98
N GLU A 121 15.07 8.15 9.40
CA GLU A 121 16.49 8.45 9.47
C GLU A 121 17.19 7.91 8.24
N PHE A 122 18.23 8.61 7.81
CA PHE A 122 19.01 8.25 6.63
C PHE A 122 20.49 8.16 6.94
N GLU A 123 21.17 7.31 6.21
CA GLU A 123 22.62 7.19 6.22
C GLU A 123 23.19 7.25 4.80
N SER A 124 24.49 7.52 4.68
CA SER A 124 25.10 7.55 3.33
C SER A 124 25.11 6.16 2.69
N ALA A 125 25.04 6.10 1.37
CA ALA A 125 25.12 4.85 0.60
C ALA A 125 26.39 4.02 0.93
N ALA A 126 27.46 4.66 1.37
CA ALA A 126 28.70 4.00 1.75
C ALA A 126 28.64 3.37 3.14
N ALA A 127 27.84 3.92 4.06
CA ALA A 127 27.70 3.44 5.43
C ALA A 127 26.60 2.37 5.57
N ALA A 128 25.63 2.36 4.65
CA ALA A 128 24.47 1.50 4.70
C ALA A 128 24.85 -0.01 4.63
N LYS A 129 24.28 -0.77 5.56
CA LYS A 129 24.46 -2.22 5.66
C LYS A 129 23.34 -2.96 4.93
N VAL A 130 23.19 -2.67 3.65
CA VAL A 130 22.25 -3.31 2.74
C VAL A 130 23.03 -4.26 1.83
N ASP A 131 22.56 -5.47 1.65
CA ASP A 131 23.22 -6.43 0.76
C ASP A 131 23.17 -5.94 -0.70
N SER A 132 24.20 -6.24 -1.46
CA SER A 132 24.37 -5.73 -2.83
C SER A 132 23.24 -6.10 -3.80
N ASP A 133 22.64 -7.27 -3.58
CA ASP A 133 21.53 -7.85 -4.36
C ASP A 133 20.15 -7.51 -3.79
N ASP A 134 20.07 -6.92 -2.59
CA ASP A 134 18.80 -6.45 -2.04
C ASP A 134 18.18 -5.35 -2.93
N LYS A 135 16.87 -5.40 -3.05
CA LYS A 135 16.10 -4.43 -3.84
C LYS A 135 15.81 -3.18 -3.03
N VAL A 136 15.88 -2.05 -3.69
CA VAL A 136 15.54 -0.74 -3.12
C VAL A 136 14.57 -0.01 -4.04
N LEU A 137 13.62 0.72 -3.48
CA LEU A 137 12.90 1.77 -4.22
C LEU A 137 13.78 3.01 -4.23
N SER A 138 14.06 3.55 -5.41
CA SER A 138 14.90 4.71 -5.62
C SER A 138 14.07 5.91 -6.07
N VAL A 139 14.24 7.03 -5.40
CA VAL A 139 13.62 8.33 -5.77
C VAL A 139 14.69 9.36 -5.92
N THR A 140 14.70 10.05 -7.07
CA THR A 140 15.62 11.17 -7.31
C THR A 140 14.82 12.40 -7.73
N LEU A 141 14.84 13.43 -6.89
CA LEU A 141 14.12 14.69 -7.11
C LEU A 141 15.06 15.86 -6.84
N HIS A 142 15.09 16.81 -7.77
CA HIS A 142 15.87 18.05 -7.66
C HIS A 142 17.34 17.84 -7.28
N GLY A 143 17.95 16.73 -7.74
CA GLY A 143 19.35 16.39 -7.47
C GLY A 143 19.62 15.72 -6.12
N GLU A 144 18.59 15.43 -5.35
CA GLU A 144 18.65 14.59 -4.15
C GLU A 144 18.13 13.18 -4.46
N SER A 145 18.92 12.15 -4.13
CA SER A 145 18.58 10.76 -4.36
C SER A 145 18.47 10.00 -3.05
N ARG A 146 17.39 9.23 -2.89
CA ARG A 146 17.16 8.36 -1.73
C ARG A 146 16.76 6.94 -2.14
N ALA A 147 17.25 5.98 -1.37
CA ALA A 147 16.88 4.57 -1.51
C ALA A 147 16.16 4.08 -0.26
N TYR A 148 15.11 3.31 -0.49
CA TYR A 148 14.28 2.70 0.55
C TYR A 148 14.36 1.18 0.38
N PRO A 149 15.13 0.47 1.25
CA PRO A 149 15.26 -0.98 1.17
C PRO A 149 13.91 -1.68 1.29
N ILE A 150 13.57 -2.53 0.32
CA ILE A 150 12.25 -3.16 0.23
C ILE A 150 11.97 -4.03 1.45
N ARG A 151 12.96 -4.71 2.01
CA ARG A 151 12.81 -5.51 3.23
C ARG A 151 12.36 -4.66 4.43
N THR A 152 12.87 -3.44 4.55
CA THR A 152 12.43 -2.46 5.57
C THR A 152 11.02 -1.95 5.24
N MET A 153 10.80 -1.58 3.97
CA MET A 153 9.50 -1.08 3.52
C MET A 153 8.40 -2.13 3.64
N GLY A 154 8.71 -3.42 3.46
CA GLY A 154 7.77 -4.53 3.58
C GLY A 154 7.12 -4.63 4.97
N TYR A 155 7.82 -4.21 6.02
CA TYR A 155 7.27 -4.15 7.37
C TYR A 155 6.51 -2.84 7.64
N HIS A 156 7.12 -1.70 7.36
CA HIS A 156 6.51 -0.39 7.67
C HIS A 156 5.41 0.03 6.69
N HIS A 157 5.41 -0.50 5.50
CA HIS A 157 4.52 -0.25 4.37
C HIS A 157 4.50 1.19 3.87
N ILE A 158 4.65 2.20 4.74
CA ILE A 158 4.56 3.61 4.39
C ILE A 158 5.65 4.40 5.12
N VAL A 159 6.41 5.19 4.35
CA VAL A 159 7.34 6.19 4.86
C VAL A 159 6.97 7.55 4.30
N ASN A 160 6.58 8.47 5.19
CA ASN A 160 6.37 9.87 4.82
C ASN A 160 7.72 10.60 4.86
N ASP A 161 8.15 11.14 3.73
CA ASP A 161 9.44 11.78 3.57
C ASP A 161 9.35 13.08 2.78
N THR A 162 10.48 13.78 2.63
CA THR A 162 10.65 14.93 1.76
C THR A 162 11.96 14.79 1.03
N VAL A 163 11.94 14.76 -0.31
CA VAL A 163 13.12 14.62 -1.17
C VAL A 163 13.18 15.83 -2.10
N GLY A 164 14.28 16.55 -2.11
CA GLY A 164 14.44 17.77 -2.91
C GLY A 164 13.29 18.76 -2.72
N ASP A 165 12.91 19.05 -1.47
CA ASP A 165 11.78 19.91 -1.07
C ASP A 165 10.37 19.39 -1.47
N THR A 166 10.27 18.19 -2.02
CA THR A 166 9.00 17.58 -2.43
C THR A 166 8.53 16.60 -1.37
N PRO A 167 7.38 16.83 -0.71
CA PRO A 167 6.79 15.88 0.22
C PRO A 167 6.29 14.63 -0.51
N ILE A 168 6.77 13.46 -0.12
CA ILE A 168 6.42 12.18 -0.73
C ILE A 168 6.00 11.14 0.30
N ALA A 169 5.17 10.19 -0.11
CA ALA A 169 4.89 8.95 0.61
C ALA A 169 5.46 7.78 -0.21
N VAL A 170 6.50 7.15 0.32
CA VAL A 170 7.04 5.92 -0.25
C VAL A 170 6.25 4.77 0.33
N THR A 171 5.71 3.92 -0.53
CA THR A 171 4.82 2.83 -0.11
C THR A 171 5.25 1.50 -0.70
N TYR A 172 5.06 0.42 0.05
CA TYR A 172 5.30 -0.93 -0.43
C TYR A 172 4.26 -1.91 0.11
N CYS A 173 3.64 -2.69 -0.76
CA CYS A 173 2.71 -3.76 -0.40
C CYS A 173 3.36 -5.11 -0.70
N THR A 174 3.75 -5.87 0.30
CA THR A 174 4.41 -7.17 0.14
C THR A 174 3.50 -8.19 -0.51
N LEU A 175 2.20 -8.21 -0.16
CA LEU A 175 1.24 -9.16 -0.74
C LEU A 175 1.06 -8.98 -2.25
N CYS A 176 1.18 -7.73 -2.75
CA CYS A 176 1.04 -7.39 -4.17
C CYS A 176 2.38 -7.29 -4.90
N HIS A 177 3.49 -7.19 -4.17
CA HIS A 177 4.80 -6.84 -4.72
C HIS A 177 4.84 -5.44 -5.37
N THR A 178 4.07 -4.49 -4.81
CA THR A 178 3.87 -3.18 -5.42
C THR A 178 4.56 -2.09 -4.62
N GLY A 179 5.59 -1.48 -5.20
CA GLY A 179 6.28 -0.31 -4.68
C GLY A 179 5.89 0.95 -5.46
N LEU A 180 5.32 1.94 -4.79
CA LEU A 180 4.88 3.19 -5.41
C LEU A 180 5.23 4.39 -4.52
N VAL A 181 5.51 5.50 -5.18
CA VAL A 181 5.78 6.76 -4.50
C VAL A 181 4.73 7.79 -4.91
N TRP A 182 4.10 8.39 -3.93
CA TRP A 182 3.04 9.36 -4.12
C TRP A 182 3.45 10.73 -3.60
N SER A 183 3.10 11.79 -4.31
CA SER A 183 3.15 13.13 -3.76
C SER A 183 2.17 13.26 -2.60
N ARG A 184 2.61 13.82 -1.48
CA ARG A 184 1.75 14.10 -0.32
C ARG A 184 1.01 15.44 -0.42
N MET A 185 1.20 16.18 -1.53
CA MET A 185 0.53 17.46 -1.74
C MET A 185 -0.82 17.26 -2.42
N VAL A 186 -1.90 17.61 -1.73
CA VAL A 186 -3.26 17.57 -2.27
C VAL A 186 -3.95 18.90 -1.97
N ASP A 187 -4.43 19.60 -3.00
CA ASP A 187 -5.13 20.87 -2.90
C ASP A 187 -4.36 21.92 -2.02
N GLY A 188 -3.02 21.92 -2.10
CA GLY A 188 -2.16 22.85 -1.34
C GLY A 188 -1.88 22.42 0.12
N GLN A 189 -2.36 21.26 0.53
CA GLN A 189 -2.13 20.69 1.86
C GLN A 189 -1.17 19.50 1.77
N THR A 190 -0.21 19.42 2.69
CA THR A 190 0.66 18.25 2.85
C THR A 190 -0.04 17.22 3.74
N LEU A 191 -0.20 16.02 3.21
CA LEU A 191 -0.83 14.90 3.93
C LEU A 191 0.21 14.00 4.60
N HIS A 192 -0.20 13.34 5.71
CA HIS A 192 0.57 12.30 6.39
C HIS A 192 -0.20 10.98 6.34
N PHE A 193 0.41 9.97 5.75
CA PHE A 193 -0.25 8.68 5.52
C PHE A 193 0.11 7.66 6.59
N ARG A 194 -0.90 6.88 6.98
CA ARG A 194 -0.80 5.70 7.86
C ARG A 194 -1.45 4.51 7.19
N LEU A 195 -0.98 3.31 7.53
CA LEU A 195 -1.62 2.08 7.06
C LEU A 195 -2.99 1.92 7.72
N ALA A 196 -4.03 1.73 6.91
CA ALA A 196 -5.41 1.73 7.39
C ALA A 196 -6.11 0.38 7.21
N GLY A 197 -5.61 -0.47 6.35
CA GLY A 197 -6.28 -1.72 6.05
C GLY A 197 -5.79 -2.34 4.75
N ILE A 198 -6.63 -3.20 4.20
CA ILE A 198 -6.38 -3.91 2.97
C ILE A 198 -7.64 -3.97 2.11
N ASN A 199 -7.49 -3.84 0.79
CA ASN A 199 -8.55 -3.96 -0.20
C ASN A 199 -8.14 -4.94 -1.30
N ASN A 200 -8.81 -6.10 -1.35
CA ASN A 200 -8.54 -7.16 -2.33
C ASN A 200 -7.07 -7.58 -2.45
N GLY A 201 -6.32 -7.51 -1.34
CA GLY A 201 -4.90 -7.82 -1.30
C GLY A 201 -4.00 -6.60 -1.26
N ASN A 202 -4.43 -5.45 -1.77
CA ASN A 202 -3.66 -4.21 -1.79
C ASN A 202 -3.84 -3.37 -0.53
N ALA A 203 -2.81 -2.62 -0.14
CA ALA A 203 -2.81 -1.78 1.05
C ALA A 203 -3.76 -0.57 0.91
N LEU A 204 -4.44 -0.25 2.01
CA LEU A 204 -5.19 1.00 2.17
C LEU A 204 -4.42 1.96 3.06
N MET A 205 -4.30 3.18 2.62
CA MET A 205 -3.69 4.29 3.36
C MET A 205 -4.78 5.23 3.89
N ARG A 206 -4.54 5.85 5.04
CA ARG A 206 -5.38 6.91 5.61
C ARG A 206 -4.54 8.16 5.79
N ASP A 207 -5.01 9.30 5.32
CA ASP A 207 -4.39 10.57 5.71
C ASP A 207 -4.83 10.98 7.12
N GLU A 208 -3.93 11.61 7.87
CA GLU A 208 -4.19 12.07 9.25
C GLU A 208 -5.05 13.33 9.26
N GLU A 209 -4.95 14.16 8.22
CA GLU A 209 -5.57 15.50 8.15
C GLU A 209 -7.08 15.44 7.94
N THR A 210 -7.55 14.53 7.09
CA THR A 210 -8.98 14.41 6.76
C THR A 210 -9.58 13.06 7.08
N SER A 211 -8.74 12.07 7.42
CA SER A 211 -9.13 10.68 7.59
C SER A 211 -9.71 10.03 6.33
N SER A 212 -9.39 10.57 5.15
CA SER A 212 -9.74 9.92 3.89
C SER A 212 -8.93 8.63 3.70
N ILE A 213 -9.55 7.66 3.02
CA ILE A 213 -8.93 6.36 2.72
C ILE A 213 -8.56 6.31 1.26
N TRP A 214 -7.31 5.94 1.00
CA TRP A 214 -6.67 5.93 -0.31
C TRP A 214 -6.21 4.52 -0.67
N GLN A 215 -6.39 4.11 -1.91
CA GLN A 215 -5.81 2.86 -2.42
C GLN A 215 -4.33 3.08 -2.75
N GLN A 216 -3.47 2.18 -2.30
CA GLN A 216 -2.04 2.28 -2.53
C GLN A 216 -1.70 2.10 -4.03
N SER A 217 -2.31 1.13 -4.73
CA SER A 217 -2.05 0.87 -6.16
C SER A 217 -2.47 1.99 -7.10
N THR A 218 -3.54 2.72 -6.80
CA THR A 218 -4.11 3.72 -7.72
C THR A 218 -3.89 5.15 -7.28
N GLY A 219 -3.56 5.37 -6.00
CA GLY A 219 -3.51 6.69 -5.40
C GLY A 219 -4.88 7.38 -5.29
N ILE A 220 -5.99 6.66 -5.52
CA ILE A 220 -7.34 7.24 -5.49
C ILE A 220 -7.91 7.18 -4.08
N ALA A 221 -8.44 8.30 -3.60
CA ALA A 221 -9.23 8.36 -2.38
C ALA A 221 -10.59 7.69 -2.62
N ILE A 222 -10.83 6.57 -1.94
CA ILE A 222 -12.07 5.78 -2.09
C ILE A 222 -13.12 6.14 -1.04
N PHE A 223 -12.72 6.80 0.06
CA PHE A 223 -13.62 7.19 1.15
C PHE A 223 -13.14 8.48 1.82
N GLY A 224 -14.05 9.22 2.44
CA GLY A 224 -13.75 10.43 3.20
C GLY A 224 -13.88 11.72 2.38
N PRO A 225 -13.45 12.87 2.96
CA PRO A 225 -13.57 14.20 2.33
C PRO A 225 -12.88 14.32 0.96
N PHE A 226 -11.78 13.61 0.74
CA PHE A 226 -11.06 13.61 -0.54
C PHE A 226 -11.56 12.55 -1.53
N ARG A 227 -12.68 11.87 -1.28
CA ARG A 227 -13.20 10.83 -2.18
C ARG A 227 -13.20 11.27 -3.63
N GLY A 228 -12.58 10.47 -4.52
CA GLY A 228 -12.43 10.73 -5.94
C GLY A 228 -11.21 11.57 -6.33
N ARG A 229 -10.47 12.14 -5.36
CA ARG A 229 -9.16 12.75 -5.62
C ARG A 229 -8.13 11.65 -5.88
N GLN A 230 -7.11 11.97 -6.65
CA GLN A 230 -6.00 11.10 -6.95
C GLN A 230 -4.69 11.78 -6.58
N LEU A 231 -3.80 11.04 -5.92
CA LEU A 231 -2.43 11.46 -5.66
C LEU A 231 -1.64 11.52 -6.97
N GLN A 232 -0.71 12.43 -7.05
CA GLN A 232 0.24 12.47 -8.15
C GLN A 232 1.30 11.40 -7.94
N LEU A 233 1.48 10.51 -8.93
CA LEU A 233 2.56 9.54 -8.93
C LEU A 233 3.90 10.26 -9.07
N VAL A 234 4.87 9.87 -8.27
CA VAL A 234 6.26 10.31 -8.34
C VAL A 234 7.07 9.17 -8.91
N HIS A 235 7.85 9.45 -9.95
CA HIS A 235 8.69 8.44 -10.58
C HIS A 235 9.65 7.82 -9.58
N CYS A 236 9.71 6.50 -9.56
CA CYS A 236 10.65 5.72 -8.77
C CYS A 236 11.09 4.48 -9.55
N ASP A 237 12.31 4.05 -9.28
CA ASP A 237 12.85 2.80 -9.82
C ASP A 237 12.95 1.74 -8.73
N GLU A 238 12.73 0.48 -9.06
CA GLU A 238 13.11 -0.65 -8.22
C GLU A 238 14.42 -1.24 -8.76
N LEU A 239 15.51 -1.05 -8.01
CA LEU A 239 16.87 -1.40 -8.41
C LEU A 239 17.52 -2.35 -7.39
N SER A 240 18.57 -3.08 -7.79
CA SER A 240 19.48 -3.65 -6.82
C SER A 240 20.26 -2.54 -6.09
N PHE A 241 20.56 -2.74 -4.82
CA PHE A 241 21.30 -1.75 -4.05
C PHE A 241 22.68 -1.46 -4.65
N ALA A 242 23.37 -2.48 -5.18
CA ALA A 242 24.66 -2.30 -5.85
C ALA A 242 24.57 -1.36 -7.06
N LEU A 243 23.53 -1.54 -7.88
CA LEU A 243 23.33 -0.70 -9.07
C LEU A 243 22.98 0.74 -8.67
N TRP A 244 22.01 0.89 -7.74
CA TRP A 244 21.64 2.21 -7.24
C TRP A 244 22.83 2.95 -6.63
N ARG A 245 23.63 2.30 -5.77
CA ARG A 245 24.82 2.91 -5.15
C ARG A 245 25.87 3.33 -6.18
N LYS A 246 25.98 2.61 -7.31
CA LYS A 246 26.87 2.97 -8.42
C LYS A 246 26.36 4.20 -9.16
N GLU A 247 25.06 4.31 -9.38
CA GLU A 247 24.43 5.45 -10.07
C GLU A 247 24.39 6.69 -9.16
N GLU A 248 24.11 6.49 -7.86
CA GLU A 248 23.88 7.54 -6.87
C GLU A 248 24.85 7.44 -5.66
N PRO A 249 26.17 7.62 -5.88
CA PRO A 249 27.17 7.41 -4.82
C PRO A 249 27.06 8.38 -3.65
N ARG A 250 26.37 9.51 -3.83
CA ARG A 250 26.10 10.53 -2.80
C ARG A 250 24.69 10.41 -2.22
N GLY A 251 23.91 9.45 -2.71
CA GLY A 251 22.55 9.24 -2.25
C GLY A 251 22.48 8.79 -0.79
N LEU A 252 21.30 8.94 -0.22
CA LEU A 252 21.00 8.55 1.15
C LEU A 252 20.10 7.30 1.16
N VAL A 253 20.32 6.45 2.13
CA VAL A 253 19.56 5.18 2.32
C VAL A 253 18.74 5.28 3.58
N LEU A 254 17.48 4.88 3.53
CA LEU A 254 16.64 4.75 4.72
C LEU A 254 17.30 3.77 5.67
N LYS A 255 17.59 4.24 6.88
CA LYS A 255 18.21 3.44 7.92
C LYS A 255 17.15 2.54 8.56
N PRO A 256 17.41 1.23 8.70
CA PRO A 256 16.48 0.34 9.38
C PRO A 256 16.30 0.76 10.86
N ASP A 257 15.06 0.71 11.37
CA ASP A 257 14.83 0.90 12.80
C ASP A 257 15.28 -0.35 13.56
N ALA A 258 16.29 -0.18 14.44
CA ALA A 258 16.86 -1.28 15.18
C ALA A 258 15.85 -1.98 16.11
N GLN A 259 14.79 -1.30 16.53
CA GLN A 259 13.73 -1.85 17.36
C GLN A 259 12.98 -2.98 16.63
N TYR A 260 12.86 -2.89 15.32
CA TYR A 260 12.09 -3.81 14.49
C TYR A 260 12.98 -4.70 13.60
N ALA A 261 14.27 -4.77 13.87
CA ALA A 261 15.22 -5.52 13.04
C ALA A 261 14.86 -7.01 12.87
N SER A 262 14.19 -7.62 13.86
CA SER A 262 13.69 -8.99 13.81
C SER A 262 12.43 -9.19 12.99
N GLU A 263 11.73 -8.09 12.67
CA GLU A 263 10.46 -8.10 11.94
C GLU A 263 10.65 -7.86 10.45
N TYR A 264 11.86 -7.44 10.04
CA TYR A 264 12.12 -7.19 8.63
C TYR A 264 12.23 -8.50 7.86
N ASP A 265 11.63 -8.52 6.68
CA ASP A 265 11.58 -9.67 5.81
C ASP A 265 12.96 -10.28 5.51
N ASP A 266 13.02 -11.60 5.40
CA ASP A 266 14.20 -12.31 4.96
C ASP A 266 14.41 -12.20 3.43
N LYS A 267 15.52 -12.73 2.92
CA LYS A 267 15.81 -12.69 1.47
C LYS A 267 14.83 -13.51 0.62
N ASP A 268 14.16 -14.47 1.24
CA ASP A 268 13.25 -15.41 0.56
C ASP A 268 11.75 -15.06 0.76
N TRP A 269 11.45 -13.85 1.25
CA TRP A 269 10.08 -13.43 1.55
C TRP A 269 9.14 -13.56 0.33
N GLU A 270 9.63 -13.29 -0.88
CA GLU A 270 8.85 -13.42 -2.12
C GLU A 270 8.34 -14.85 -2.32
N LYS A 271 9.18 -15.86 -2.04
CA LYS A 271 8.80 -17.27 -2.13
C LYS A 271 7.69 -17.67 -1.14
N HIS A 272 7.64 -16.98 -0.01
CA HIS A 272 6.57 -17.17 0.98
C HIS A 272 5.26 -16.54 0.49
N ILE A 273 5.33 -15.32 -0.05
CA ILE A 273 4.15 -14.61 -0.59
C ILE A 273 3.56 -15.34 -1.80
N GLU A 274 4.36 -15.86 -2.72
CA GLU A 274 3.89 -16.62 -3.88
C GLU A 274 3.00 -17.83 -3.51
N LYS A 275 3.13 -18.35 -2.30
CA LYS A 275 2.31 -19.47 -1.78
C LYS A 275 1.02 -19.00 -1.10
N THR A 276 0.83 -17.72 -0.89
CA THR A 276 -0.35 -17.18 -0.23
C THR A 276 -1.58 -17.27 -1.15
N ARG A 277 -2.76 -17.33 -0.54
CA ARG A 277 -4.01 -17.33 -1.29
C ARG A 277 -4.32 -15.90 -1.76
N THR A 278 -4.65 -15.76 -3.04
CA THR A 278 -5.21 -14.52 -3.59
C THR A 278 -6.72 -14.51 -3.51
N VAL A 279 -7.32 -13.33 -3.48
CA VAL A 279 -8.77 -13.14 -3.41
C VAL A 279 -9.38 -12.73 -4.75
N VAL A 280 -8.54 -12.31 -5.69
CA VAL A 280 -8.94 -11.93 -7.05
C VAL A 280 -8.87 -13.16 -7.95
N ASP A 281 -9.93 -13.43 -8.69
CA ASP A 281 -9.99 -14.55 -9.64
C ASP A 281 -9.29 -14.17 -10.95
N THR A 282 -8.13 -14.77 -11.19
CA THR A 282 -7.35 -14.59 -12.41
C THR A 282 -7.56 -15.69 -13.46
N SER A 283 -8.42 -16.67 -13.20
CA SER A 283 -8.58 -17.88 -14.02
C SER A 283 -8.88 -17.59 -15.50
N LYS A 284 -9.66 -16.54 -15.76
CA LYS A 284 -10.02 -16.12 -17.14
C LYS A 284 -8.86 -15.56 -17.93
N SER A 285 -7.82 -15.07 -17.29
CA SER A 285 -6.63 -14.51 -17.96
C SER A 285 -5.66 -15.58 -18.45
N GLY A 286 -5.71 -16.77 -17.85
CA GLY A 286 -4.73 -17.84 -18.10
C GLY A 286 -3.33 -17.54 -17.52
N ILE A 287 -3.20 -16.50 -16.69
CA ILE A 287 -1.93 -16.08 -16.06
C ILE A 287 -2.01 -16.41 -14.56
N ALA A 288 -0.90 -16.91 -14.01
CA ALA A 288 -0.82 -17.24 -12.59
C ALA A 288 -1.03 -15.97 -11.73
N PRO A 289 -1.76 -16.07 -10.59
CA PRO A 289 -2.05 -14.89 -9.78
C PRO A 289 -0.79 -14.12 -9.34
N HIS A 290 0.26 -14.82 -8.96
CA HIS A 290 1.55 -14.26 -8.55
C HIS A 290 2.59 -14.20 -9.69
N GLU A 291 2.16 -14.23 -10.96
CA GLU A 291 3.08 -13.89 -12.05
C GLU A 291 3.49 -12.42 -11.91
N LEU A 292 4.80 -12.20 -11.75
CA LEU A 292 5.33 -10.86 -11.57
C LEU A 292 5.34 -10.12 -12.90
N MET A 293 4.69 -8.98 -12.95
CA MET A 293 4.58 -8.11 -14.10
C MET A 293 5.36 -6.82 -13.87
N LEU A 294 5.93 -6.26 -14.92
CA LEU A 294 6.24 -4.84 -15.00
C LEU A 294 5.05 -4.16 -15.66
N GLY A 295 4.29 -3.43 -14.89
CA GLY A 295 3.15 -2.66 -15.36
C GLY A 295 3.61 -1.30 -15.87
N VAL A 296 3.06 -0.86 -17.00
CA VAL A 296 3.31 0.45 -17.60
C VAL A 296 1.98 1.14 -17.79
N THR A 297 1.89 2.40 -17.39
CA THR A 297 0.72 3.25 -17.63
C THR A 297 1.11 4.48 -18.41
N ALA A 298 0.42 4.76 -19.50
CA ALA A 298 0.64 5.96 -20.29
C ALA A 298 -0.60 6.31 -21.12
N ALA A 299 -0.88 7.60 -21.29
CA ALA A 299 -1.99 8.10 -22.08
C ALA A 299 -3.38 7.48 -21.75
N GLY A 300 -3.60 7.14 -20.47
CA GLY A 300 -4.86 6.55 -20.01
C GLY A 300 -5.01 5.05 -20.30
N GLU A 301 -4.01 4.42 -20.89
CA GLU A 301 -3.94 2.97 -21.10
C GLU A 301 -2.97 2.31 -20.12
N SER A 302 -3.11 1.00 -19.92
CA SER A 302 -2.23 0.18 -19.12
C SER A 302 -1.80 -1.07 -19.88
N LYS A 303 -0.54 -1.48 -19.68
CA LYS A 303 0.01 -2.71 -20.28
C LYS A 303 0.95 -3.39 -19.31
N ALA A 304 0.78 -4.70 -19.16
CA ALA A 304 1.59 -5.55 -18.30
C ALA A 304 2.58 -6.39 -19.12
N PHE A 305 3.82 -6.43 -18.69
CA PHE A 305 4.89 -7.21 -19.29
C PHE A 305 5.36 -8.24 -18.26
N PRO A 306 5.24 -9.56 -18.54
CA PRO A 306 5.80 -10.56 -17.64
C PRO A 306 7.29 -10.30 -17.42
N VAL A 307 7.70 -10.18 -16.18
CA VAL A 307 9.11 -9.91 -15.80
C VAL A 307 10.05 -10.95 -16.39
N LYS A 308 9.63 -12.22 -16.39
CA LYS A 308 10.40 -13.31 -17.04
C LYS A 308 10.66 -13.07 -18.53
N SER A 309 9.66 -12.52 -19.26
CA SER A 309 9.82 -12.21 -20.68
C SER A 309 10.83 -11.07 -20.88
N ILE A 310 10.79 -10.03 -20.02
CA ILE A 310 11.76 -8.93 -20.09
C ILE A 310 13.17 -9.41 -19.79
N LEU A 311 13.35 -10.20 -18.73
CA LEU A 311 14.66 -10.74 -18.34
C LEU A 311 15.25 -11.67 -19.42
N THR A 312 14.41 -12.45 -20.11
CA THR A 312 14.84 -13.33 -21.19
C THR A 312 15.25 -12.54 -22.44
N ALA A 313 14.43 -11.56 -22.83
CA ALA A 313 14.68 -10.76 -24.03
C ALA A 313 15.78 -9.70 -23.82
N LYS A 314 16.03 -9.29 -22.55
CA LYS A 314 16.94 -8.20 -22.13
C LYS A 314 16.53 -6.81 -22.65
N LEU A 315 15.87 -6.75 -23.80
CA LEU A 315 15.34 -5.56 -24.42
C LEU A 315 14.00 -5.89 -25.09
N ILE A 316 12.97 -5.08 -24.81
CA ILE A 316 11.68 -5.17 -25.52
C ILE A 316 11.34 -3.79 -26.07
N GLN A 317 11.01 -3.76 -27.36
CA GLN A 317 10.36 -2.60 -27.97
C GLN A 317 8.90 -2.94 -28.23
N ASP A 318 8.01 -2.07 -27.80
CA ASP A 318 6.56 -2.25 -27.91
C ASP A 318 5.85 -0.89 -27.98
N ARG A 319 4.55 -0.85 -27.79
CA ARG A 319 3.75 0.36 -27.76
C ARG A 319 2.67 0.26 -26.69
N ILE A 320 2.35 1.42 -26.12
CA ILE A 320 1.13 1.62 -25.33
C ILE A 320 0.40 2.84 -25.93
N ALA A 321 -0.86 2.70 -26.29
CA ALA A 321 -1.55 3.67 -27.15
C ALA A 321 -0.67 3.99 -28.39
N ASN A 322 -0.35 5.27 -28.59
CA ASN A 322 0.52 5.72 -29.68
C ASN A 322 1.97 5.98 -29.24
N ILE A 323 2.34 5.61 -28.01
CA ILE A 323 3.66 5.86 -27.45
C ILE A 323 4.54 4.65 -27.67
N PRO A 324 5.64 4.75 -28.47
CA PRO A 324 6.65 3.70 -28.57
C PRO A 324 7.37 3.55 -27.24
N LEU A 325 7.52 2.31 -26.77
CA LEU A 325 8.18 1.94 -25.53
C LEU A 325 9.48 1.20 -25.79
N LEU A 326 10.46 1.45 -24.94
CA LEU A 326 11.68 0.69 -24.78
C LEU A 326 11.77 0.19 -23.34
N LEU A 327 11.77 -1.12 -23.13
CA LEU A 327 12.03 -1.75 -21.85
C LEU A 327 13.41 -2.37 -21.88
N VAL A 328 14.21 -2.15 -20.87
CA VAL A 328 15.59 -2.64 -20.79
C VAL A 328 15.88 -3.26 -19.43
N VAL A 329 16.77 -4.26 -19.44
CA VAL A 329 17.31 -4.88 -18.23
C VAL A 329 18.66 -4.24 -17.90
N GLY A 330 18.89 -3.98 -16.64
CA GLY A 330 20.15 -3.41 -16.13
C GLY A 330 21.32 -4.38 -16.17
N PRO A 331 22.54 -3.86 -15.95
CA PRO A 331 23.76 -4.67 -15.93
C PRO A 331 23.83 -5.68 -14.76
N ASP A 332 22.95 -5.52 -13.76
CA ASP A 332 22.76 -6.46 -12.65
C ASP A 332 21.83 -7.64 -13.00
N HIS A 333 21.29 -7.68 -14.21
CA HIS A 333 20.35 -8.69 -14.71
C HIS A 333 19.05 -8.86 -13.89
N ALA A 334 18.71 -7.84 -13.10
CA ALA A 334 17.55 -7.86 -12.18
C ALA A 334 16.70 -6.58 -12.25
N SER A 335 17.38 -5.42 -12.38
CA SER A 335 16.71 -4.11 -12.48
C SER A 335 16.16 -3.89 -13.88
N MET A 336 15.06 -3.17 -13.98
CA MET A 336 14.40 -2.87 -15.26
C MET A 336 13.95 -1.43 -15.29
N ARG A 337 13.99 -0.81 -16.48
CA ARG A 337 13.46 0.52 -16.74
C ARG A 337 12.67 0.55 -18.04
N ALA A 338 11.70 1.44 -18.09
CA ALA A 338 10.89 1.70 -19.27
C ALA A 338 11.04 3.16 -19.72
N PHE A 339 11.16 3.37 -21.03
CA PHE A 339 11.35 4.68 -21.63
C PHE A 339 10.43 4.89 -22.82
N LYS A 340 10.14 6.15 -23.16
CA LYS A 340 9.59 6.53 -24.47
C LYS A 340 10.68 6.41 -25.52
N ALA A 341 10.57 5.43 -26.40
CA ALA A 341 11.57 5.14 -27.43
C ALA A 341 11.63 6.20 -28.54
N GLY A 342 10.60 7.03 -28.69
CA GLY A 342 10.48 7.91 -29.84
C GLY A 342 10.42 7.13 -31.15
N PRO A 343 10.95 7.64 -32.25
CA PRO A 343 10.98 6.95 -33.54
C PRO A 343 12.16 5.98 -33.70
N MET A 344 12.97 5.79 -32.64
CA MET A 344 14.21 5.03 -32.71
C MET A 344 13.98 3.52 -32.55
N THR A 345 14.81 2.74 -33.25
CA THR A 345 14.89 1.29 -33.11
C THR A 345 16.16 0.94 -32.35
N PHE A 346 16.02 0.17 -31.28
CA PHE A 346 17.12 -0.21 -30.41
C PHE A 346 17.49 -1.70 -30.57
N VAL A 347 18.78 -1.99 -30.47
CA VAL A 347 19.32 -3.35 -30.42
C VAL A 347 20.13 -3.55 -29.14
N SER A 348 20.03 -4.74 -28.55
CA SER A 348 20.82 -5.06 -27.36
C SER A 348 22.30 -5.09 -27.69
N THR A 349 23.12 -4.50 -26.82
CA THR A 349 24.59 -4.61 -26.91
C THR A 349 25.14 -5.74 -26.04
N ALA A 350 24.29 -6.49 -25.35
CA ALA A 350 24.70 -7.52 -24.39
C ALA A 350 25.58 -8.64 -25.01
N ASP A 351 25.48 -8.86 -26.33
CA ASP A 351 26.26 -9.85 -27.06
C ASP A 351 27.41 -9.22 -27.88
N SER A 352 27.55 -7.88 -27.86
CA SER A 352 28.65 -7.19 -28.54
C SER A 352 29.80 -6.97 -27.55
N ALA A 353 31.04 -7.17 -28.03
CA ALA A 353 32.27 -6.99 -27.24
C ALA A 353 32.55 -5.50 -26.93
N LEU A 354 31.67 -4.84 -26.21
CA LEU A 354 31.85 -3.49 -25.68
C LEU A 354 31.89 -3.52 -24.12
N PRO A 355 32.91 -4.18 -23.53
CA PRO A 355 32.84 -4.56 -22.10
C PRO A 355 32.91 -3.43 -21.10
N ASP A 356 33.40 -2.24 -21.43
CA ASP A 356 33.70 -1.19 -20.45
C ASP A 356 32.98 0.15 -20.67
N THR A 357 32.07 0.24 -21.64
CA THR A 357 31.43 1.52 -21.97
C THR A 357 30.21 1.84 -21.10
N GLY A 358 29.64 0.87 -20.38
CA GLY A 358 28.36 1.00 -19.69
C GLY A 358 27.14 1.02 -20.62
N ALA A 359 27.35 0.76 -21.93
CA ALA A 359 26.27 0.66 -22.90
C ALA A 359 25.48 -0.64 -22.71
N ILE A 360 24.14 -0.54 -22.73
CA ILE A 360 23.25 -1.70 -22.70
C ILE A 360 22.47 -1.85 -24.01
N THR A 361 22.34 -0.78 -24.78
CA THR A 361 21.65 -0.79 -26.08
C THR A 361 22.25 0.23 -27.04
N ARG A 362 21.96 0.07 -28.33
CA ARG A 362 22.38 0.95 -29.43
C ARG A 362 21.19 1.27 -30.31
N ASP A 363 21.01 2.52 -30.72
CA ASP A 363 20.01 2.86 -31.72
C ASP A 363 20.51 2.59 -33.14
N ALA A 364 19.63 2.13 -34.01
CA ALA A 364 19.93 1.76 -35.38
C ALA A 364 20.08 3.00 -36.29
N GLU A 365 19.38 4.08 -36.00
CA GLU A 365 19.28 5.27 -36.84
C GLU A 365 20.55 6.14 -36.76
N THR A 366 21.14 6.25 -35.59
CA THR A 366 22.33 7.10 -35.39
C THR A 366 23.56 6.30 -35.00
N GLY A 367 23.39 5.05 -34.58
CA GLY A 367 24.45 4.20 -34.11
C GLY A 367 25.00 4.59 -32.73
N SER A 368 24.30 5.49 -31.99
CA SER A 368 24.70 5.90 -30.65
C SER A 368 24.46 4.78 -29.64
N ASN A 369 25.35 4.66 -28.66
CA ASN A 369 25.21 3.72 -27.55
C ASN A 369 24.52 4.40 -26.35
N TRP A 370 23.67 3.65 -25.66
CA TRP A 370 22.84 4.14 -24.56
C TRP A 370 23.07 3.30 -23.29
N ASN A 371 23.14 3.98 -22.17
CA ASN A 371 23.29 3.35 -20.86
C ASN A 371 21.92 2.94 -20.26
N PHE A 372 21.95 2.31 -19.09
CA PHE A 372 20.76 1.86 -18.39
C PHE A 372 19.88 3.03 -17.88
N GLN A 373 20.44 4.20 -17.69
CA GLN A 373 19.70 5.42 -17.34
C GLN A 373 18.94 6.01 -18.55
N GLY A 374 19.02 5.37 -19.72
CA GLY A 374 18.38 5.83 -20.94
C GLY A 374 19.09 7.02 -21.59
N CYS A 375 20.37 7.26 -21.26
CA CYS A 375 21.16 8.36 -21.83
C CYS A 375 22.18 7.84 -22.86
N ALA A 376 22.27 8.55 -23.99
CA ALA A 376 23.28 8.28 -25.00
C ALA A 376 24.66 8.70 -24.51
N ILE A 377 25.58 7.74 -24.47
CA ILE A 377 26.95 7.92 -23.97
C ILE A 377 27.96 8.30 -25.06
N ASP A 378 27.61 8.06 -26.31
CA ASP A 378 28.42 8.40 -27.47
C ASP A 378 27.58 8.66 -28.73
N GLY A 379 28.24 8.86 -29.86
CA GLY A 379 27.61 9.01 -31.17
C GLY A 379 26.89 10.35 -31.34
N ARG A 380 25.98 10.39 -32.32
CA ARG A 380 25.25 11.61 -32.70
C ARG A 380 24.25 12.09 -31.64
N MET A 381 23.83 11.20 -30.75
CA MET A 381 22.88 11.47 -29.68
C MET A 381 23.57 11.70 -28.33
N ALA A 382 24.90 11.72 -28.25
CA ALA A 382 25.64 11.85 -27.00
C ALA A 382 25.09 12.98 -26.10
N GLY A 383 24.84 12.67 -24.83
CA GLY A 383 24.27 13.58 -23.83
C GLY A 383 22.74 13.75 -23.87
N ARG A 384 22.04 13.14 -24.81
CA ARG A 384 20.57 13.10 -24.81
C ARG A 384 20.08 11.90 -24.02
N CYS A 385 18.98 12.09 -23.28
CA CYS A 385 18.32 11.01 -22.53
C CYS A 385 16.89 10.81 -23.05
N LEU A 386 16.44 9.56 -23.02
CA LEU A 386 15.05 9.19 -23.22
C LEU A 386 14.21 9.63 -22.01
N GLU A 387 12.96 9.92 -22.27
CA GLU A 387 12.00 10.21 -21.19
C GLU A 387 11.57 8.90 -20.52
N PRO A 388 11.70 8.76 -19.18
CA PRO A 388 11.21 7.60 -18.48
C PRO A 388 9.68 7.51 -18.55
N VAL A 389 9.17 6.30 -18.48
CA VAL A 389 7.73 6.02 -18.38
C VAL A 389 7.47 5.42 -17.01
N ASP A 390 6.41 5.87 -16.36
CA ASP A 390 6.00 5.31 -15.07
C ASP A 390 5.71 3.82 -15.22
N SER A 391 6.51 3.04 -14.51
CA SER A 391 6.43 1.59 -14.52
C SER A 391 6.77 1.05 -13.15
N PHE A 392 6.09 0.00 -12.73
CA PHE A 392 6.32 -0.63 -11.44
C PHE A 392 6.03 -2.12 -11.50
N LYS A 393 6.68 -2.87 -10.62
CA LYS A 393 6.42 -4.31 -10.48
C LYS A 393 5.16 -4.52 -9.67
N ASP A 394 4.37 -5.52 -10.09
CA ASP A 394 3.14 -5.90 -9.42
C ASP A 394 2.82 -7.36 -9.71
N TYR A 395 2.22 -8.07 -8.79
CA TYR A 395 1.65 -9.38 -9.09
C TYR A 395 0.40 -9.25 -9.95
N TRP A 396 0.22 -10.20 -10.87
CA TRP A 396 -0.86 -10.16 -11.85
C TRP A 396 -2.25 -9.98 -11.24
N PHE A 397 -2.53 -10.61 -10.10
CA PHE A 397 -3.84 -10.49 -9.44
C PHE A 397 -4.17 -9.05 -9.03
N ASP A 398 -3.17 -8.32 -8.54
CA ASP A 398 -3.33 -6.92 -8.11
C ASP A 398 -3.39 -5.98 -9.31
N TRP A 399 -2.43 -6.13 -10.22
CA TRP A 399 -2.41 -5.35 -11.47
C TRP A 399 -3.74 -5.42 -12.21
N MET A 400 -4.24 -6.64 -12.47
CA MET A 400 -5.49 -6.86 -13.19
C MET A 400 -6.70 -6.25 -12.46
N ASN A 401 -6.71 -6.29 -11.13
CA ASN A 401 -7.78 -5.74 -10.30
C ASN A 401 -7.85 -4.22 -10.37
N HIS A 402 -6.69 -3.54 -10.42
CA HIS A 402 -6.60 -2.09 -10.39
C HIS A 402 -6.45 -1.43 -11.78
N HIS A 403 -6.16 -2.22 -12.81
CA HIS A 403 -6.04 -1.78 -14.20
C HIS A 403 -6.98 -2.58 -15.11
N PRO A 404 -8.32 -2.40 -14.98
CA PRO A 404 -9.28 -3.12 -15.78
C PRO A 404 -9.10 -2.80 -17.27
N GLY A 405 -9.09 -3.83 -18.11
CA GLY A 405 -8.85 -3.68 -19.56
C GLY A 405 -7.38 -3.57 -19.94
N THR A 406 -6.45 -3.78 -19.01
CA THR A 406 -5.01 -3.79 -19.30
C THR A 406 -4.65 -4.77 -20.42
N LEU A 407 -3.74 -4.34 -21.29
CA LEU A 407 -3.13 -5.21 -22.28
C LEU A 407 -2.02 -6.06 -21.63
N VAL A 408 -1.76 -7.22 -22.20
CA VAL A 408 -0.65 -8.07 -21.78
C VAL A 408 0.28 -8.30 -22.94
N PHE A 409 1.58 -8.07 -22.72
CA PHE A 409 2.61 -8.41 -23.67
C PHE A 409 2.68 -9.93 -23.86
N ARG A 410 2.70 -10.36 -25.11
CA ARG A 410 2.89 -11.76 -25.52
C ARG A 410 4.12 -11.81 -26.41
N SER A 411 5.12 -12.59 -25.99
CA SER A 411 6.34 -12.86 -26.74
C SER A 411 6.07 -13.79 -27.90
#